data_f6a22351f12ad779aec5f0a989234eee
#
_entry.id   f6a22351f12ad779aec5f0a989234eee
#
_cell.length_a   1.000
_cell.length_b   1.000
_cell.length_c   1.000
_cell.angle_alpha   90.00
_cell.angle_beta   90.00
_cell.angle_gamma   90.00
#
_symmetry.space_group_name_H-M   'P 1'
#
loop_
_entity.id
_entity.type
_entity.pdbx_description
1 polymer ?
#
loop_
_entity_poly.entity_id
_entity_poly.type
_entity_poly.pdbx_seq_one_letter_code
_entity_poly.pdbx_strand_id
1 'polypeptide(L)'
;QVERLDFDFESCGYCLCILDSGADHAELTQEYAAIPQEMKAVAAVFGKNYLREVDEAAFYDRIAEAREKCGDRAVLRAIHFFEENRRVRLQVRALRNDNFEAFLQYVTESGRSSQLYLQNVTPLGAKEHQEMAFTLALAEKLLDGHGACRVHGGGFAGTALAFVPKDQLEAFRTGFERVMGKGSCHVLSICEAGGTVLEACR
;
A
#
# COMPACT_ATOMS: atom_id res chain seq x y z
N GLN A 1 12.49 5.94 -15.28
CA GLN A 1 13.86 5.52 -14.92
C GLN A 1 13.76 4.64 -13.69
N VAL A 2 14.37 3.45 -13.72
CA VAL A 2 14.45 2.54 -12.56
C VAL A 2 15.79 2.84 -11.86
N GLU A 3 15.73 3.03 -10.56
CA GLU A 3 16.91 3.23 -9.72
C GLU A 3 17.00 2.07 -8.73
N ARG A 4 18.14 1.37 -8.70
CA ARG A 4 18.38 0.30 -7.73
C ARG A 4 18.78 0.94 -6.39
N LEU A 5 18.18 0.45 -5.33
CA LEU A 5 18.53 0.76 -3.96
C LEU A 5 19.14 -0.49 -3.33
N ASP A 6 20.42 -0.42 -2.95
CA ASP A 6 21.07 -1.50 -2.21
C ASP A 6 20.76 -1.32 -0.72
N PHE A 7 19.92 -2.19 -0.18
CA PHE A 7 19.52 -2.21 1.22
C PHE A 7 19.29 -3.66 1.67
N ASP A 8 19.93 -4.05 2.76
CA ASP A 8 19.79 -5.38 3.34
C ASP A 8 18.61 -5.42 4.32
N PHE A 9 17.48 -5.89 3.83
CA PHE A 9 16.28 -6.08 4.65
C PHE A 9 16.42 -7.22 5.67
N GLU A 10 17.35 -8.16 5.48
CA GLU A 10 17.55 -9.23 6.44
C GLU A 10 18.25 -8.75 7.70
N SER A 11 19.13 -7.74 7.60
CA SER A 11 19.84 -7.17 8.75
C SER A 11 19.04 -6.13 9.54
N CYS A 12 17.94 -5.61 9.00
CA CYS A 12 17.20 -4.51 9.64
C CYS A 12 16.41 -4.90 10.92
N GLY A 13 16.40 -6.18 11.30
CA GLY A 13 15.70 -6.67 12.49
C GLY A 13 14.21 -6.98 12.28
N TYR A 14 13.71 -6.89 11.05
CA TYR A 14 12.31 -7.14 10.70
C TYR A 14 12.18 -8.24 9.65
N CYS A 15 11.00 -8.87 9.63
CA CYS A 15 10.57 -9.78 8.58
C CYS A 15 9.49 -9.11 7.75
N LEU A 16 9.55 -9.32 6.44
CA LEU A 16 8.49 -8.94 5.52
C LEU A 16 7.45 -10.06 5.47
N CYS A 17 6.20 -9.74 5.80
CA CYS A 17 5.10 -10.70 5.76
C CYS A 17 4.02 -10.24 4.78
N ILE A 18 3.46 -11.20 4.03
CA ILE A 18 2.22 -11.03 3.28
C ILE A 18 1.10 -11.73 4.05
N LEU A 19 0.03 -10.99 4.29
CA LEU A 19 -1.13 -11.40 5.06
C LEU A 19 -2.31 -11.57 4.13
N ASP A 20 -2.85 -12.77 4.01
CA ASP A 20 -4.01 -13.05 3.19
C ASP A 20 -5.29 -12.59 3.91
N SER A 21 -6.09 -11.76 3.25
CA SER A 21 -7.35 -11.29 3.80
C SER A 21 -8.50 -12.29 3.63
N GLY A 22 -8.35 -13.29 2.78
CA GLY A 22 -9.40 -14.22 2.42
C GLY A 22 -10.48 -13.62 1.50
N ALA A 23 -10.34 -12.35 1.10
CA ALA A 23 -11.31 -11.70 0.20
C ALA A 23 -11.10 -12.11 -1.25
N ASP A 24 -12.20 -12.32 -1.99
CA ASP A 24 -12.18 -12.62 -3.42
C ASP A 24 -12.18 -11.33 -4.26
N HIS A 25 -11.51 -11.38 -5.40
CA HIS A 25 -11.43 -10.30 -6.38
C HIS A 25 -12.59 -10.29 -7.40
N ALA A 26 -13.43 -11.32 -7.43
CA ALA A 26 -14.33 -11.62 -8.57
C ALA A 26 -15.31 -10.50 -8.92
N GLU A 27 -15.79 -9.70 -7.96
CA GLU A 27 -16.80 -8.66 -8.19
C GLU A 27 -16.24 -7.22 -8.08
N LEU A 28 -14.91 -7.05 -7.97
CA LEU A 28 -14.28 -5.76 -7.66
C LEU A 28 -13.74 -5.00 -8.88
N THR A 29 -13.99 -5.48 -10.10
CA THR A 29 -13.49 -4.88 -11.34
C THR A 29 -13.86 -3.40 -11.46
N GLN A 30 -15.07 -3.00 -11.07
CA GLN A 30 -15.52 -1.61 -11.12
C GLN A 30 -14.78 -0.72 -10.12
N GLU A 31 -14.50 -1.22 -8.92
CA GLU A 31 -13.75 -0.50 -7.90
C GLU A 31 -12.31 -0.23 -8.35
N TYR A 32 -11.65 -1.24 -8.94
CA TYR A 32 -10.31 -1.09 -9.51
C TYR A 32 -10.31 -0.09 -10.68
N ALA A 33 -11.29 -0.15 -11.56
CA ALA A 33 -11.39 0.75 -12.71
C ALA A 33 -11.68 2.21 -12.30
N ALA A 34 -12.45 2.42 -11.22
CA ALA A 34 -12.82 3.75 -10.75
C ALA A 34 -11.59 4.57 -10.30
N ILE A 35 -10.57 3.94 -9.71
CA ILE A 35 -9.38 4.65 -9.23
C ILE A 35 -8.67 5.42 -10.37
N PRO A 36 -8.18 4.77 -11.43
CA PRO A 36 -7.51 5.48 -12.51
C PRO A 36 -8.46 6.39 -13.31
N GLN A 37 -9.74 6.05 -13.42
CA GLN A 37 -10.72 6.90 -14.10
C GLN A 37 -10.91 8.23 -13.38
N GLU A 38 -11.09 8.21 -12.07
CA GLU A 38 -11.24 9.43 -11.26
C GLU A 38 -9.95 10.26 -11.23
N MET A 39 -8.78 9.63 -11.13
CA MET A 39 -7.50 10.34 -11.23
C MET A 39 -7.32 11.02 -12.59
N LYS A 40 -7.73 10.37 -13.69
CA LYS A 40 -7.72 10.97 -15.04
C LYS A 40 -8.71 12.12 -15.16
N ALA A 41 -9.89 12.01 -14.56
CA ALA A 41 -10.88 13.09 -14.56
C ALA A 41 -10.32 14.34 -13.88
N VAL A 42 -9.62 14.20 -12.75
CA VAL A 42 -8.93 15.32 -12.10
C VAL A 42 -7.82 15.89 -12.99
N ALA A 43 -6.98 15.06 -13.62
CA ALA A 43 -5.93 15.51 -14.52
C ALA A 43 -6.49 16.31 -15.71
N ALA A 44 -7.66 15.93 -16.24
CA ALA A 44 -8.33 16.61 -17.34
C ALA A 44 -8.75 18.06 -16.99
N VAL A 45 -9.05 18.36 -15.71
CA VAL A 45 -9.32 19.74 -15.25
C VAL A 45 -8.13 20.66 -15.52
N PHE A 46 -6.92 20.10 -15.53
CA PHE A 46 -5.66 20.80 -15.79
C PHE A 46 -5.18 20.64 -17.24
N GLY A 47 -6.02 20.10 -18.14
CA GLY A 47 -5.66 19.85 -19.53
C GLY A 47 -4.61 18.76 -19.71
N LYS A 48 -4.54 17.79 -18.80
CA LYS A 48 -3.59 16.69 -18.80
C LYS A 48 -4.30 15.34 -18.88
N ASN A 49 -3.56 14.31 -19.32
CA ASN A 49 -4.08 12.94 -19.40
C ASN A 49 -3.87 12.15 -18.09
N TYR A 50 -2.82 12.50 -17.34
CA TYR A 50 -2.42 11.81 -16.12
C TYR A 50 -1.99 12.82 -15.05
N LEU A 51 -2.22 12.51 -13.77
CA LEU A 51 -1.82 13.36 -12.63
C LEU A 51 -0.30 13.62 -12.59
N ARG A 52 0.52 12.70 -13.12
CA ARG A 52 1.98 12.89 -13.21
C ARG A 52 2.39 14.09 -14.07
N GLU A 53 1.53 14.53 -14.96
CA GLU A 53 1.75 15.67 -15.87
C GLU A 53 1.25 16.98 -15.27
N VAL A 54 0.52 16.92 -14.16
CA VAL A 54 -0.03 18.07 -13.44
C VAL A 54 1.02 18.55 -12.43
N ASP A 55 1.24 19.88 -12.43
CA ASP A 55 2.05 20.50 -11.38
C ASP A 55 1.31 20.46 -10.04
N GLU A 56 1.99 20.00 -8.99
CA GLU A 56 1.39 19.80 -7.68
C GLU A 56 0.91 21.11 -7.05
N ALA A 57 1.66 22.20 -7.21
CA ALA A 57 1.26 23.51 -6.69
C ALA A 57 0.00 24.01 -7.41
N ALA A 58 -0.03 23.91 -8.75
CA ALA A 58 -1.22 24.27 -9.53
C ALA A 58 -2.44 23.41 -9.17
N PHE A 59 -2.27 22.14 -8.81
CA PHE A 59 -3.36 21.29 -8.32
C PHE A 59 -3.94 21.85 -7.02
N TYR A 60 -3.11 22.16 -6.02
CA TYR A 60 -3.59 22.70 -4.75
C TYR A 60 -4.18 24.11 -4.89
N ASP A 61 -3.65 24.97 -5.74
CA ASP A 61 -4.20 26.30 -6.02
C ASP A 61 -5.61 26.24 -6.62
N ARG A 62 -5.92 25.21 -7.40
CA ARG A 62 -7.20 25.02 -8.09
C ARG A 62 -8.00 23.83 -7.57
N ILE A 63 -7.72 23.37 -6.35
CA ILE A 63 -8.39 22.20 -5.78
C ILE A 63 -9.91 22.35 -5.67
N ALA A 64 -10.39 23.56 -5.41
CA ALA A 64 -11.83 23.86 -5.34
C ALA A 64 -12.53 23.62 -6.69
N GLU A 65 -11.90 24.02 -7.79
CA GLU A 65 -12.40 23.77 -9.16
C GLU A 65 -12.41 22.28 -9.49
N ALA A 66 -11.34 21.55 -9.13
CA ALA A 66 -11.27 20.12 -9.32
C ALA A 66 -12.35 19.38 -8.52
N ARG A 67 -12.61 19.82 -7.28
CA ARG A 67 -13.66 19.29 -6.42
C ARG A 67 -15.06 19.51 -6.97
N GLU A 68 -15.34 20.71 -7.48
CA GLU A 68 -16.62 21.04 -8.11
C GLU A 68 -16.90 20.19 -9.34
N LYS A 69 -15.88 19.95 -10.19
CA LYS A 69 -16.01 19.21 -11.44
C LYS A 69 -15.99 17.70 -11.29
N CYS A 70 -15.21 17.16 -10.35
CA CYS A 70 -14.93 15.73 -10.24
C CYS A 70 -15.48 15.07 -8.95
N GLY A 71 -15.87 15.88 -7.97
CA GLY A 71 -16.34 15.42 -6.67
C GLY A 71 -15.21 15.10 -5.69
N ASP A 72 -15.58 14.92 -4.42
CA ASP A 72 -14.66 14.77 -3.30
C ASP A 72 -13.75 13.55 -3.43
N ARG A 73 -14.30 12.38 -3.80
CA ARG A 73 -13.54 11.14 -3.88
C ARG A 73 -12.42 11.18 -4.93
N ALA A 74 -12.70 11.74 -6.09
CA ALA A 74 -11.70 11.89 -7.15
C ALA A 74 -10.55 12.82 -6.70
N VAL A 75 -10.86 13.89 -5.99
CA VAL A 75 -9.86 14.81 -5.45
C VAL A 75 -9.07 14.18 -4.32
N LEU A 76 -9.69 13.41 -3.42
CA LEU A 76 -8.98 12.65 -2.38
C LEU A 76 -7.98 11.65 -3.00
N ARG A 77 -8.36 10.96 -4.06
CA ARG A 77 -7.47 10.07 -4.82
C ARG A 77 -6.30 10.80 -5.46
N ALA A 78 -6.53 12.03 -5.96
CA ALA A 78 -5.45 12.87 -6.47
C ALA A 78 -4.50 13.35 -5.35
N ILE A 79 -5.02 13.73 -4.19
CA ILE A 79 -4.21 14.06 -3.00
C ILE A 79 -3.34 12.86 -2.61
N HIS A 80 -3.93 11.66 -2.54
CA HIS A 80 -3.16 10.45 -2.28
C HIS A 80 -2.00 10.29 -3.28
N PHE A 81 -2.26 10.49 -4.57
CA PHE A 81 -1.24 10.35 -5.62
C PHE A 81 -0.04 11.28 -5.39
N PHE A 82 -0.26 12.57 -5.11
CA PHE A 82 0.83 13.54 -4.89
C PHE A 82 1.58 13.24 -3.60
N GLU A 83 0.86 13.00 -2.51
CA GLU A 83 1.45 12.66 -1.22
C GLU A 83 2.22 11.33 -1.26
N GLU A 84 1.74 10.33 -2.00
CA GLU A 84 2.43 9.04 -2.13
C GLU A 84 3.73 9.18 -2.92
N ASN A 85 3.75 9.96 -3.99
CA ASN A 85 4.99 10.27 -4.71
C ASN A 85 6.02 10.98 -3.83
N ARG A 86 5.58 11.87 -2.94
CA ARG A 86 6.45 12.50 -1.94
C ARG A 86 6.97 11.46 -0.94
N ARG A 87 6.09 10.60 -0.45
CA ARG A 87 6.38 9.56 0.55
C ARG A 87 7.38 8.52 0.05
N VAL A 88 7.29 8.11 -1.23
CA VAL A 88 8.29 7.23 -1.86
C VAL A 88 9.68 7.83 -1.77
N ARG A 89 9.84 9.13 -2.05
CA ARG A 89 11.15 9.81 -1.92
C ARG A 89 11.68 9.82 -0.48
N LEU A 90 10.77 9.98 0.49
CA LEU A 90 11.13 9.94 1.91
C LEU A 90 11.52 8.53 2.37
N GLN A 91 10.82 7.49 1.89
CA GLN A 91 11.18 6.09 2.14
C GLN A 91 12.57 5.75 1.58
N VAL A 92 12.85 6.14 0.33
CA VAL A 92 14.18 5.95 -0.28
C VAL A 92 15.26 6.67 0.54
N ARG A 93 15.00 7.91 0.96
CA ARG A 93 15.93 8.67 1.80
C ARG A 93 16.15 8.01 3.16
N ALA A 94 15.11 7.50 3.80
CA ALA A 94 15.20 6.80 5.07
C ALA A 94 16.09 5.56 4.95
N LEU A 95 15.88 4.71 3.93
CA LEU A 95 16.70 3.52 3.68
C LEU A 95 18.16 3.87 3.35
N ARG A 96 18.42 4.93 2.57
CA ARG A 96 19.80 5.39 2.28
C ARG A 96 20.57 5.90 3.51
N ASN A 97 19.84 6.32 4.53
CA ASN A 97 20.41 6.79 5.80
C ASN A 97 20.36 5.73 6.90
N ASP A 98 20.13 4.46 6.56
CA ASP A 98 19.96 3.35 7.50
C ASP A 98 18.93 3.63 8.61
N ASN A 99 17.94 4.48 8.33
CA ASN A 99 16.87 4.84 9.25
C ASN A 99 15.60 4.03 8.95
N PHE A 100 15.62 2.76 9.37
CA PHE A 100 14.51 1.85 9.12
C PHE A 100 13.25 2.22 9.92
N GLU A 101 13.39 2.84 11.08
CA GLU A 101 12.24 3.34 11.86
C GLU A 101 11.45 4.41 11.08
N ALA A 102 12.13 5.38 10.49
CA ALA A 102 11.49 6.38 9.64
C ALA A 102 10.85 5.72 8.38
N PHE A 103 11.48 4.71 7.80
CA PHE A 103 10.88 3.94 6.70
C PHE A 103 9.57 3.29 7.13
N LEU A 104 9.51 2.63 8.29
CA LEU A 104 8.28 2.00 8.83
C LEU A 104 7.19 3.03 9.11
N GLN A 105 7.56 4.20 9.62
CA GLN A 105 6.63 5.31 9.78
C GLN A 105 5.99 5.69 8.45
N TYR A 106 6.78 5.84 7.37
CA TYR A 106 6.24 6.16 6.05
C TYR A 106 5.40 5.02 5.45
N VAL A 107 5.69 3.75 5.76
CA VAL A 107 4.83 2.62 5.40
C VAL A 107 3.45 2.76 6.06
N THR A 108 3.42 3.07 7.36
CA THR A 108 2.18 3.30 8.11
C THR A 108 1.39 4.48 7.57
N GLU A 109 2.06 5.61 7.29
CA GLU A 109 1.41 6.79 6.68
C GLU A 109 0.85 6.48 5.30
N SER A 110 1.54 5.68 4.50
CA SER A 110 1.08 5.20 3.20
C SER A 110 -0.19 4.36 3.33
N GLY A 111 -0.22 3.44 4.31
CA GLY A 111 -1.41 2.64 4.62
C GLY A 111 -2.62 3.50 5.00
N ARG A 112 -2.43 4.48 5.87
CA ARG A 112 -3.47 5.44 6.28
C ARG A 112 -3.96 6.28 5.09
N SER A 113 -3.04 6.75 4.24
CA SER A 113 -3.39 7.48 3.02
C SER A 113 -4.18 6.62 2.02
N SER A 114 -3.81 5.34 1.89
CA SER A 114 -4.58 4.38 1.08
C SER A 114 -6.00 4.24 1.60
N GLN A 115 -6.18 4.08 2.90
CA GLN A 115 -7.50 3.92 3.52
C GLN A 115 -8.36 5.18 3.43
N LEU A 116 -7.80 6.35 3.77
CA LEU A 116 -8.56 7.59 3.90
C LEU A 116 -8.77 8.33 2.58
N TYR A 117 -7.75 8.33 1.70
CA TYR A 117 -7.75 9.15 0.50
C TYR A 117 -7.91 8.33 -0.78
N LEU A 118 -7.12 7.28 -0.98
CA LEU A 118 -7.30 6.39 -2.12
C LEU A 118 -8.59 5.59 -2.03
N GLN A 119 -8.98 5.23 -0.81
CA GLN A 119 -10.18 4.47 -0.48
C GLN A 119 -10.21 3.13 -1.22
N ASN A 120 -9.11 2.38 -1.08
CA ASN A 120 -8.91 1.06 -1.70
C ASN A 120 -8.83 -0.08 -0.67
N VAL A 121 -9.35 0.13 0.53
CA VAL A 121 -9.36 -0.90 1.60
C VAL A 121 -10.73 -1.57 1.69
N THR A 122 -11.80 -0.79 1.65
CA THR A 122 -13.18 -1.30 1.74
C THR A 122 -13.94 -0.95 0.46
N PRO A 123 -14.58 -1.93 -0.21
CA PRO A 123 -15.43 -1.66 -1.36
C PRO A 123 -16.59 -0.74 -1.02
N LEU A 124 -17.06 0.06 -1.98
CA LEU A 124 -18.17 0.98 -1.77
C LEU A 124 -19.45 0.21 -1.38
N GLY A 125 -20.04 0.62 -0.28
CA GLY A 125 -21.28 0.02 0.22
C GLY A 125 -21.12 -1.30 0.97
N ALA A 126 -19.90 -1.83 1.11
CA ALA A 126 -19.64 -3.02 1.91
C ALA A 126 -19.97 -2.75 3.39
N LYS A 127 -20.79 -3.62 3.99
CA LYS A 127 -21.20 -3.53 5.41
C LYS A 127 -20.67 -4.71 6.23
N GLU A 128 -20.88 -5.92 5.77
CA GLU A 128 -20.56 -7.15 6.49
C GLU A 128 -19.22 -7.73 6.05
N HIS A 129 -18.87 -7.58 4.77
CA HIS A 129 -17.64 -8.09 4.16
C HIS A 129 -16.62 -6.97 3.99
N GLN A 130 -15.73 -6.84 4.97
CA GLN A 130 -14.64 -5.85 5.03
C GLN A 130 -13.32 -6.54 5.40
N GLU A 131 -13.02 -7.63 4.74
CA GLU A 131 -11.94 -8.55 5.08
C GLU A 131 -10.58 -7.84 5.11
N MET A 132 -10.30 -6.97 4.14
CA MET A 132 -9.04 -6.20 4.12
C MET A 132 -8.94 -5.24 5.30
N ALA A 133 -10.01 -4.53 5.64
CA ALA A 133 -10.02 -3.61 6.78
C ALA A 133 -9.83 -4.37 8.09
N PHE A 134 -10.47 -5.54 8.23
CA PHE A 134 -10.32 -6.41 9.38
C PHE A 134 -8.89 -6.97 9.48
N THR A 135 -8.31 -7.41 8.36
CA THR A 135 -6.92 -7.90 8.28
C THR A 135 -5.93 -6.84 8.78
N LEU A 136 -6.08 -5.59 8.33
CA LEU A 136 -5.22 -4.48 8.75
C LEU A 136 -5.39 -4.18 10.25
N ALA A 137 -6.62 -4.12 10.74
CA ALA A 137 -6.90 -3.87 12.16
C ALA A 137 -6.32 -4.97 13.06
N LEU A 138 -6.43 -6.25 12.64
CA LEU A 138 -5.83 -7.37 13.35
C LEU A 138 -4.31 -7.29 13.34
N ALA A 139 -3.70 -7.00 12.18
CA ALA A 139 -2.26 -6.85 12.05
C ALA A 139 -1.72 -5.71 12.92
N GLU A 140 -2.35 -4.53 12.90
CA GLU A 140 -1.99 -3.39 13.75
C GLU A 140 -2.06 -3.76 15.24
N LYS A 141 -3.12 -4.47 15.65
CA LYS A 141 -3.27 -4.92 17.03
C LYS A 141 -2.18 -5.90 17.46
N LEU A 142 -1.79 -6.82 16.57
CA LEU A 142 -0.73 -7.81 16.86
C LEU A 142 0.67 -7.21 16.83
N LEU A 143 0.90 -6.18 16.02
CA LEU A 143 2.14 -5.42 16.00
C LEU A 143 2.34 -4.56 17.26
N ASP A 144 1.26 -4.18 17.93
CA ASP A 144 1.24 -3.41 19.20
C ASP A 144 2.17 -2.18 19.20
N GLY A 145 2.21 -1.47 18.07
CA GLY A 145 3.05 -0.29 17.87
C GLY A 145 4.48 -0.59 17.39
N HIS A 146 4.84 -1.86 17.21
CA HIS A 146 6.13 -2.29 16.72
C HIS A 146 6.03 -2.78 15.27
N GLY A 147 6.71 -2.10 14.34
CA GLY A 147 6.62 -2.45 12.92
C GLY A 147 5.63 -1.58 12.15
N ALA A 148 5.16 -2.09 11.01
CA ALA A 148 4.21 -1.36 10.15
C ALA A 148 3.40 -2.35 9.30
N CYS A 149 2.17 -1.97 8.94
CA CYS A 149 1.40 -2.70 7.95
C CYS A 149 0.62 -1.75 7.03
N ARG A 150 0.27 -2.25 5.87
CA ARG A 150 -0.58 -1.55 4.90
C ARG A 150 -1.22 -2.52 3.92
N VAL A 151 -2.24 -2.06 3.21
CA VAL A 151 -2.76 -2.78 2.05
C VAL A 151 -1.65 -3.00 1.02
N HIS A 152 -1.60 -4.17 0.42
CA HIS A 152 -0.65 -4.55 -0.62
C HIS A 152 -1.32 -4.59 -2.00
N GLY A 153 -0.68 -4.02 -3.01
CA GLY A 153 -1.22 -3.99 -4.37
C GLY A 153 -2.41 -3.06 -4.56
N GLY A 154 -3.38 -3.49 -5.34
CA GLY A 154 -4.58 -2.70 -5.70
C GLY A 154 -5.56 -2.46 -4.57
N GLY A 155 -5.53 -3.28 -3.55
CA GLY A 155 -6.43 -3.18 -2.39
C GLY A 155 -7.77 -3.88 -2.59
N PHE A 156 -8.77 -3.48 -1.82
CA PHE A 156 -10.13 -4.03 -1.72
C PHE A 156 -10.18 -5.50 -1.29
N ALA A 157 -9.33 -6.35 -1.86
CA ALA A 157 -9.20 -7.78 -1.58
C ALA A 157 -7.73 -8.21 -1.64
N GLY A 158 -7.47 -9.51 -1.55
CA GLY A 158 -6.14 -10.10 -1.64
C GLY A 158 -5.34 -9.92 -0.35
N THR A 159 -4.24 -9.17 -0.39
CA THR A 159 -3.25 -9.23 0.68
C THR A 159 -2.93 -7.87 1.31
N ALA A 160 -2.52 -7.90 2.58
CA ALA A 160 -1.82 -6.82 3.25
C ALA A 160 -0.32 -7.16 3.37
N LEU A 161 0.49 -6.11 3.52
CA LEU A 161 1.92 -6.18 3.77
C LEU A 161 2.17 -5.79 5.23
N ALA A 162 3.04 -6.55 5.92
CA ALA A 162 3.49 -6.20 7.26
C ALA A 162 5.01 -6.35 7.41
N PHE A 163 5.63 -5.39 8.10
CA PHE A 163 6.98 -5.50 8.64
C PHE A 163 6.89 -5.85 10.12
N VAL A 164 7.28 -7.06 10.47
CA VAL A 164 7.15 -7.63 11.83
C VAL A 164 8.53 -7.76 12.45
N PRO A 165 8.76 -7.29 13.71
CA PRO A 165 10.02 -7.53 14.39
C PRO A 165 10.36 -9.02 14.44
N LYS A 166 11.62 -9.38 14.20
CA LYS A 166 12.05 -10.80 14.14
C LYS A 166 11.77 -11.56 15.43
N ASP A 167 11.94 -10.91 16.57
CA ASP A 167 11.66 -11.47 17.90
C ASP A 167 10.18 -11.67 18.21
N GLN A 168 9.29 -10.99 17.48
CA GLN A 168 7.83 -11.09 17.62
C GLN A 168 7.18 -11.96 16.52
N LEU A 169 7.93 -12.40 15.51
CA LEU A 169 7.40 -13.06 14.32
C LEU A 169 6.51 -14.27 14.63
N GLU A 170 6.96 -15.17 15.50
CA GLU A 170 6.20 -16.40 15.81
C GLU A 170 4.90 -16.08 16.60
N ALA A 171 4.96 -15.13 17.52
CA ALA A 171 3.77 -14.68 18.25
C ALA A 171 2.76 -14.00 17.31
N PHE A 172 3.25 -13.11 16.44
CA PHE A 172 2.47 -12.42 15.43
C PHE A 172 1.79 -13.42 14.48
N ARG A 173 2.58 -14.33 13.88
CA ARG A 173 2.09 -15.35 12.96
C ARG A 173 1.03 -16.24 13.60
N THR A 174 1.32 -16.77 14.79
CA THR A 174 0.39 -17.64 15.52
C THR A 174 -0.91 -16.89 15.87
N GLY A 175 -0.80 -15.62 16.32
CA GLY A 175 -1.95 -14.77 16.62
C GLY A 175 -2.80 -14.49 15.39
N PHE A 176 -2.16 -14.18 14.27
CA PHE A 176 -2.83 -13.87 13.00
C PHE A 176 -3.51 -15.12 12.42
N GLU A 177 -2.79 -16.24 12.28
CA GLU A 177 -3.32 -17.49 11.72
C GLU A 177 -4.41 -18.14 12.58
N ARG A 178 -4.43 -17.87 13.88
CA ARG A 178 -5.53 -18.32 14.76
C ARG A 178 -6.87 -17.71 14.36
N VAL A 179 -6.87 -16.50 13.80
CA VAL A 179 -8.07 -15.76 13.42
C VAL A 179 -8.38 -15.93 11.94
N MET A 180 -7.35 -15.78 11.09
CA MET A 180 -7.49 -15.74 9.62
C MET A 180 -7.35 -17.12 8.98
N GLY A 181 -6.92 -18.13 9.74
CA GLY A 181 -6.69 -19.48 9.26
C GLY A 181 -5.21 -19.79 9.04
N LYS A 182 -4.87 -21.08 9.17
CA LYS A 182 -3.50 -21.55 9.00
C LYS A 182 -3.00 -21.29 7.58
N GLY A 183 -1.80 -20.73 7.47
CA GLY A 183 -1.15 -20.41 6.19
C GLY A 183 -1.56 -19.05 5.62
N SER A 184 -2.29 -18.21 6.36
CA SER A 184 -2.66 -16.86 5.94
C SER A 184 -1.54 -15.82 6.16
N CYS A 185 -0.45 -16.16 6.86
CA CYS A 185 0.71 -15.30 7.08
C CYS A 185 1.94 -15.93 6.40
N HIS A 186 2.40 -15.30 5.31
CA HIS A 186 3.55 -15.73 4.54
C HIS A 186 4.76 -14.86 4.85
N VAL A 187 5.81 -15.45 5.40
CA VAL A 187 7.09 -14.75 5.61
C VAL A 187 7.88 -14.80 4.31
N LEU A 188 8.33 -13.63 3.83
CA LEU A 188 9.04 -13.49 2.58
C LEU A 188 10.50 -13.11 2.80
N SER A 189 11.35 -13.49 1.85
CA SER A 189 12.66 -12.91 1.63
C SER A 189 12.68 -12.13 0.33
N ILE A 190 13.45 -11.05 0.28
CA ILE A 190 13.62 -10.27 -0.95
C ILE A 190 14.69 -10.94 -1.78
N CYS A 191 14.32 -11.40 -2.98
CA CYS A 191 15.27 -11.98 -3.92
C CYS A 191 16.08 -10.88 -4.61
N GLU A 192 17.39 -10.99 -4.61
CA GLU A 192 18.28 -10.04 -5.28
C GLU A 192 18.19 -10.11 -6.82
N ALA A 193 17.89 -11.30 -7.35
CA ALA A 193 17.74 -11.52 -8.78
C ALA A 193 16.28 -11.39 -9.20
N GLY A 194 16.03 -10.55 -10.20
CA GLY A 194 14.74 -10.49 -10.89
C GLY A 194 14.48 -11.74 -11.74
N GLY A 195 13.68 -11.60 -12.80
CA GLY A 195 13.45 -12.69 -13.74
C GLY A 195 14.76 -13.18 -14.37
N THR A 196 15.13 -14.43 -14.11
CA THR A 196 16.33 -15.08 -14.66
C THR A 196 15.94 -16.24 -15.55
N VAL A 197 16.74 -16.50 -16.59
CA VAL A 197 16.59 -17.71 -17.41
C VAL A 197 17.18 -18.87 -16.59
N LEU A 198 16.33 -19.84 -16.25
CA LEU A 198 16.81 -21.10 -15.69
C LEU A 198 17.33 -21.95 -16.85
N GLU A 199 18.63 -22.24 -16.89
CA GLU A 199 19.16 -23.24 -17.83
C GLU A 199 18.55 -24.58 -17.47
N ALA A 200 17.89 -25.21 -18.47
CA ALA A 200 17.42 -26.58 -18.28
C ALA A 200 18.63 -27.47 -18.03
N CYS A 201 18.66 -28.15 -16.87
CA CYS A 201 19.60 -29.24 -16.66
C CYS A 201 19.39 -30.28 -17.78
N ARG A 202 20.41 -30.46 -18.62
CA ARG A 202 20.47 -31.51 -19.64
C ARG A 202 20.74 -32.86 -18.98
#